data_6854947a28463d9ed6a4324ace41de14
#
_entry.id   6854947a28463d9ed6a4324ace41de14
#
_cell.length_a   1.000
_cell.length_b   1.000
_cell.length_c   1.000
_cell.angle_alpha   90.00
_cell.angle_beta   90.00
_cell.angle_gamma   90.00
#
_symmetry.space_group_name_H-M   'P 1'
#
loop_
_entity.id
_entity.type
_entity.pdbx_description
1 polymer ?
#
loop_
_entity_poly.entity_id
_entity_poly.type
_entity_poly.pdbx_seq_one_letter_code
_entity_poly.pdbx_strand_id
1 'polypeptide(L)'
;FSPDYLLPSSANDPNYAAQFSNAGAGIFHGQIVNDAFCDLILSRIKQHENSDVVNQITQANSMHKNAILTNEIGLEPFISSFTNFFFKKIAPDVLPGALLKTIDSIHSYVVRYGISLDRDLGFHVDDSFLTINLCLNDGFVGSDLQFEGQRCTTHIDTLSGEHERVLIKHKKGKMILHHGKNRHYVETIRKGERFNLIIWCQNKSERAQWFDATKNQKCPDWCSYTS
;
A
#
# COMPACT_ATOMS: atom_id res chain seq x y z
N PHE A 1 4.00 18.60 -5.11
CA PHE A 1 2.88 18.23 -4.21
C PHE A 1 2.54 19.41 -3.31
N SER A 2 1.24 19.74 -3.15
CA SER A 2 0.81 20.88 -2.33
C SER A 2 0.63 20.46 -0.85
N PRO A 3 1.12 21.28 0.10
CA PRO A 3 0.83 21.09 1.53
C PRO A 3 -0.66 21.13 1.87
N ASP A 4 -1.51 21.72 1.01
CA ASP A 4 -2.97 21.78 1.22
C ASP A 4 -3.64 20.41 1.33
N TYR A 5 -2.95 19.36 0.88
CA TYR A 5 -3.38 17.97 0.98
C TYR A 5 -2.90 17.26 2.25
N LEU A 6 -2.12 17.94 3.09
CA LEU A 6 -1.66 17.40 4.37
C LEU A 6 -2.62 17.78 5.50
N LEU A 7 -2.58 16.98 6.58
CA LEU A 7 -3.19 17.41 7.83
C LEU A 7 -2.49 18.67 8.35
N PRO A 8 -3.18 19.60 9.04
CA PRO A 8 -2.57 20.78 9.62
C PRO A 8 -1.38 20.49 10.54
N SER A 9 -1.44 19.40 11.30
CA SER A 9 -0.33 18.91 12.13
C SER A 9 0.89 18.50 11.29
N SER A 10 0.68 17.97 10.07
CA SER A 10 1.75 17.55 9.16
C SER A 10 2.29 18.69 8.31
N ALA A 11 1.48 19.72 8.05
CA ALA A 11 1.86 20.88 7.25
C ALA A 11 2.66 21.92 8.06
N ASN A 12 2.28 22.12 9.33
CA ASN A 12 2.82 23.18 10.19
C ASN A 12 3.94 22.70 11.14
N ASP A 13 3.92 21.43 11.51
CA ASP A 13 4.96 20.78 12.30
C ASP A 13 5.37 19.47 11.62
N PRO A 14 6.50 19.47 10.91
CA PRO A 14 6.96 18.33 10.13
C PRO A 14 7.52 17.16 10.97
N ASN A 15 7.10 17.03 12.23
CA ASN A 15 7.43 15.85 13.04
C ASN A 15 6.61 14.64 12.55
N TYR A 16 6.96 14.14 11.39
CA TYR A 16 6.26 13.01 10.74
C TYR A 16 6.38 11.72 11.56
N ALA A 17 7.48 11.53 12.30
CA ALA A 17 7.66 10.37 13.16
C ALA A 17 6.53 10.25 14.21
N ALA A 18 6.07 11.37 14.78
CA ALA A 18 4.98 11.38 15.74
C ALA A 18 3.61 11.00 15.16
N GLN A 19 3.47 11.00 13.83
CA GLN A 19 2.22 10.71 13.14
C GLN A 19 2.13 9.26 12.66
N PHE A 20 3.23 8.51 12.81
CA PHE A 20 3.29 7.10 12.48
C PHE A 20 3.58 6.26 13.72
N SER A 21 3.00 5.06 13.72
CA SER A 21 3.25 4.03 14.73
C SER A 21 3.81 2.79 14.02
N ASN A 22 4.76 2.13 14.67
CA ASN A 22 5.22 0.82 14.28
C ASN A 22 4.31 -0.23 14.94
N ALA A 23 3.57 -0.98 14.13
CA ALA A 23 2.68 -2.03 14.60
C ALA A 23 3.38 -3.40 14.82
N GLY A 24 4.69 -3.47 14.60
CA GLY A 24 5.46 -4.70 14.60
C GLY A 24 5.68 -5.27 13.20
N ALA A 25 6.52 -6.29 13.09
CA ALA A 25 6.82 -7.02 11.85
C ALA A 25 7.18 -6.12 10.63
N GLY A 26 7.73 -4.92 10.86
CA GLY A 26 8.07 -3.96 9.81
C GLY A 26 6.86 -3.26 9.17
N ILE A 27 5.73 -3.22 9.88
CA ILE A 27 4.52 -2.53 9.45
C ILE A 27 4.41 -1.18 10.16
N PHE A 28 4.32 -0.12 9.37
CA PHE A 28 4.12 1.24 9.88
C PHE A 28 2.77 1.76 9.41
N HIS A 29 2.08 2.50 10.27
CA HIS A 29 0.83 3.13 9.89
C HIS A 29 0.68 4.51 10.52
N GLY A 30 0.04 5.41 9.81
CA GLY A 30 -0.18 6.78 10.26
C GLY A 30 -1.19 7.50 9.40
N GLN A 31 -1.36 8.78 9.68
CA GLN A 31 -2.23 9.63 8.88
C GLN A 31 -1.54 11.00 8.70
N ILE A 32 -1.24 11.34 7.47
CA ILE A 32 -0.61 12.61 7.09
C ILE A 32 -1.43 13.39 6.07
N VAL A 33 -2.29 12.70 5.31
CA VAL A 33 -3.15 13.33 4.31
C VAL A 33 -4.51 13.66 4.91
N ASN A 34 -5.09 14.75 4.43
CA ASN A 34 -6.42 15.22 4.83
C ASN A 34 -7.51 14.68 3.89
N ASP A 35 -8.75 15.06 4.19
CA ASP A 35 -9.91 14.64 3.40
C ASP A 35 -9.86 15.12 1.95
N ALA A 36 -9.31 16.31 1.67
CA ALA A 36 -9.21 16.84 0.31
C ALA A 36 -8.35 15.95 -0.60
N PHE A 37 -7.29 15.33 -0.06
CA PHE A 37 -6.50 14.34 -0.79
C PHE A 37 -7.34 13.14 -1.22
N CYS A 38 -8.07 12.56 -0.26
CA CYS A 38 -8.91 11.40 -0.50
C CYS A 38 -10.05 11.73 -1.48
N ASP A 39 -10.71 12.85 -1.28
CA ASP A 39 -11.87 13.30 -2.07
C ASP A 39 -11.46 13.63 -3.52
N LEU A 40 -10.26 14.16 -3.75
CA LEU A 40 -9.71 14.35 -5.10
C LEU A 40 -9.68 13.02 -5.86
N ILE A 41 -9.12 11.98 -5.24
CA ILE A 41 -8.98 10.66 -5.90
C ILE A 41 -10.37 10.06 -6.17
N LEU A 42 -11.25 10.07 -5.16
CA LEU A 42 -12.61 9.55 -5.29
C LEU A 42 -13.43 10.29 -6.35
N SER A 43 -13.26 11.61 -6.47
CA SER A 43 -13.93 12.41 -7.50
C SER A 43 -13.47 12.03 -8.92
N ARG A 44 -12.18 11.72 -9.10
CA ARG A 44 -11.64 11.27 -10.39
C ARG A 44 -12.16 9.87 -10.77
N ILE A 45 -12.26 8.97 -9.80
CA ILE A 45 -12.87 7.65 -10.01
C ILE A 45 -14.31 7.82 -10.48
N LYS A 46 -15.11 8.64 -9.78
CA LYS A 46 -16.50 8.89 -10.16
C LYS A 46 -16.65 9.54 -11.53
N GLN A 47 -15.76 10.47 -11.91
CA GLN A 47 -15.73 11.06 -13.25
C GLN A 47 -15.44 9.99 -14.32
N HIS A 48 -14.48 9.09 -14.05
CA HIS A 48 -14.11 8.01 -14.95
C HIS A 48 -15.29 7.04 -15.15
N GLU A 49 -15.95 6.60 -14.07
CA GLU A 49 -17.10 5.70 -14.11
C GLU A 49 -18.30 6.28 -14.89
N ASN A 50 -18.45 7.58 -14.90
CA ASN A 50 -19.51 8.29 -15.65
C ASN A 50 -19.12 8.63 -17.10
N SER A 51 -17.91 8.27 -17.53
CA SER A 51 -17.46 8.53 -18.91
C SER A 51 -17.77 7.37 -19.84
N ASP A 52 -17.99 7.64 -21.13
CA ASP A 52 -18.22 6.60 -22.15
C ASP A 52 -16.98 5.72 -22.43
N VAL A 53 -15.86 5.99 -21.77
CA VAL A 53 -14.56 5.32 -21.94
C VAL A 53 -14.42 4.03 -21.09
N VAL A 54 -15.39 3.73 -20.23
CA VAL A 54 -15.36 2.58 -19.27
C VAL A 54 -15.21 1.21 -19.93
N ASN A 55 -15.31 1.09 -21.24
CA ASN A 55 -15.20 -0.19 -21.96
C ASN A 55 -13.77 -0.73 -22.16
N GLN A 56 -12.73 -0.05 -21.65
CA GLN A 56 -11.33 -0.49 -21.74
C GLN A 56 -10.67 -0.52 -20.36
N ILE A 57 -11.21 -1.31 -19.44
CA ILE A 57 -10.56 -1.49 -18.12
C ILE A 57 -9.30 -2.32 -18.34
N THR A 58 -8.14 -1.68 -18.19
CA THR A 58 -6.86 -2.39 -18.12
C THR A 58 -6.76 -3.01 -16.73
N GLN A 59 -6.58 -4.33 -16.67
CA GLN A 59 -6.42 -5.02 -15.39
C GLN A 59 -5.16 -4.53 -14.66
N ALA A 60 -5.31 -3.84 -13.54
CA ALA A 60 -4.22 -3.21 -12.81
C ALA A 60 -3.21 -4.23 -12.24
N ASN A 61 -3.69 -5.43 -11.88
CA ASN A 61 -2.90 -6.59 -11.51
C ASN A 61 -3.71 -7.88 -11.69
N SER A 62 -3.07 -9.04 -11.52
CA SER A 62 -3.69 -10.35 -11.74
C SER A 62 -4.74 -10.73 -10.68
N MET A 63 -4.80 -10.05 -9.53
CA MET A 63 -5.62 -10.43 -8.38
C MET A 63 -6.89 -9.58 -8.24
N HIS A 64 -6.88 -8.33 -8.72
CA HIS A 64 -8.01 -7.41 -8.63
C HIS A 64 -8.72 -7.24 -9.98
N LYS A 65 -10.00 -7.59 -10.02
CA LYS A 65 -10.83 -7.42 -11.23
C LYS A 65 -11.36 -5.99 -11.37
N ASN A 66 -11.52 -5.28 -10.25
CA ASN A 66 -12.14 -3.97 -10.18
C ASN A 66 -11.17 -2.86 -9.77
N ALA A 67 -9.86 -3.05 -10.02
CA ALA A 67 -8.86 -2.02 -9.78
C ALA A 67 -8.76 -1.04 -10.95
N ILE A 68 -8.54 0.24 -10.64
CA ILE A 68 -8.43 1.33 -11.61
C ILE A 68 -7.02 1.88 -11.54
N LEU A 69 -6.29 1.91 -12.66
CA LEU A 69 -4.97 2.51 -12.73
C LEU A 69 -5.04 4.03 -12.56
N THR A 70 -4.10 4.61 -11.83
CA THR A 70 -4.10 6.07 -11.61
C THR A 70 -3.84 6.88 -12.87
N ASN A 71 -3.17 6.32 -13.89
CA ASN A 71 -3.01 6.95 -15.19
C ASN A 71 -4.34 7.01 -15.98
N GLU A 72 -5.22 6.02 -15.86
CA GLU A 72 -6.54 6.01 -16.52
C GLU A 72 -7.45 7.14 -16.02
N ILE A 73 -7.27 7.56 -14.78
CA ILE A 73 -8.03 8.67 -14.17
C ILE A 73 -7.24 9.98 -14.11
N GLY A 74 -6.11 10.07 -14.84
CA GLY A 74 -5.29 11.27 -14.97
C GLY A 74 -4.57 11.70 -13.68
N LEU A 75 -4.35 10.78 -12.73
CA LEU A 75 -3.72 11.07 -11.45
C LEU A 75 -2.24 10.66 -11.35
N GLU A 76 -1.66 10.04 -12.36
CA GLU A 76 -0.27 9.60 -12.32
C GLU A 76 0.72 10.72 -11.94
N PRO A 77 0.68 11.96 -12.52
CA PRO A 77 1.58 13.03 -12.14
C PRO A 77 1.40 13.47 -10.68
N PHE A 78 0.15 13.47 -10.18
CA PHE A 78 -0.16 13.82 -8.80
C PHE A 78 0.39 12.78 -7.82
N ILE A 79 0.18 11.50 -8.10
CA ILE A 79 0.68 10.39 -7.26
C ILE A 79 2.20 10.33 -7.29
N SER A 80 2.83 10.54 -8.46
CA SER A 80 4.30 10.63 -8.57
C SER A 80 4.86 11.77 -7.73
N SER A 81 4.23 12.94 -7.78
CA SER A 81 4.62 14.10 -6.97
C SER A 81 4.45 13.83 -5.46
N PHE A 82 3.35 13.20 -5.05
CA PHE A 82 3.13 12.77 -3.67
C PHE A 82 4.20 11.77 -3.21
N THR A 83 4.49 10.75 -4.02
CA THR A 83 5.49 9.72 -3.69
C THR A 83 6.88 10.33 -3.54
N ASN A 84 7.27 11.23 -4.45
CA ASN A 84 8.54 11.97 -4.35
C ASN A 84 8.61 12.82 -3.07
N PHE A 85 7.52 13.52 -2.72
CA PHE A 85 7.44 14.26 -1.47
C PHE A 85 7.57 13.33 -0.26
N PHE A 86 6.85 12.20 -0.26
CA PHE A 86 6.91 11.20 0.79
C PHE A 86 8.34 10.70 1.04
N PHE A 87 9.03 10.23 0.00
CA PHE A 87 10.39 9.71 0.16
C PHE A 87 11.41 10.78 0.53
N LYS A 88 11.22 12.02 0.10
CA LYS A 88 12.15 13.12 0.40
C LYS A 88 11.96 13.71 1.79
N LYS A 89 10.73 13.74 2.30
CA LYS A 89 10.38 14.51 3.50
C LYS A 89 9.86 13.69 4.66
N ILE A 90 9.22 12.55 4.40
CA ILE A 90 8.51 11.78 5.42
C ILE A 90 9.23 10.47 5.75
N ALA A 91 9.57 9.72 4.71
CA ALA A 91 10.18 8.41 4.87
C ALA A 91 11.43 8.40 5.75
N PRO A 92 12.35 9.40 5.67
CA PRO A 92 13.54 9.42 6.53
C PRO A 92 13.24 9.43 8.03
N ASP A 93 12.12 10.03 8.44
CA ASP A 93 11.72 10.13 9.84
C ASP A 93 10.92 8.90 10.32
N VAL A 94 10.29 8.18 9.38
CA VAL A 94 9.32 7.12 9.69
C VAL A 94 9.89 5.72 9.46
N LEU A 95 10.67 5.53 8.41
CA LEU A 95 11.12 4.21 7.97
C LEU A 95 12.54 3.90 8.45
N PRO A 96 12.85 2.65 8.83
CA PRO A 96 14.22 2.24 9.11
C PRO A 96 15.09 2.34 7.85
N GLY A 97 16.40 2.58 8.03
CA GLY A 97 17.35 2.77 6.91
C GLY A 97 17.33 1.67 5.86
N ALA A 98 16.98 0.43 6.24
CA ALA A 98 16.83 -0.69 5.29
C ALA A 98 15.70 -0.46 4.26
N LEU A 99 14.69 0.35 4.59
CA LEU A 99 13.58 0.70 3.71
C LEU A 99 13.77 2.08 3.02
N LEU A 100 14.87 2.77 3.29
CA LEU A 100 15.22 4.05 2.67
C LEU A 100 16.09 3.82 1.43
N LYS A 101 15.52 3.24 0.40
CA LYS A 101 16.19 3.00 -0.88
C LYS A 101 15.71 3.99 -1.95
N THR A 102 16.53 4.17 -2.99
CA THR A 102 16.11 4.91 -4.18
C THR A 102 14.93 4.21 -4.84
N ILE A 103 13.87 4.94 -5.11
CA ILE A 103 12.72 4.43 -5.85
C ILE A 103 12.91 4.78 -7.32
N ASP A 104 13.00 3.75 -8.16
CA ASP A 104 13.25 3.88 -9.60
C ASP A 104 11.96 4.09 -10.40
N SER A 105 10.86 3.50 -9.92
CA SER A 105 9.54 3.61 -10.54
C SER A 105 8.43 3.31 -9.55
N ILE A 106 7.23 3.74 -9.88
CA ILE A 106 6.01 3.41 -9.14
C ILE A 106 4.99 2.75 -10.06
N HIS A 107 4.19 1.86 -9.49
CA HIS A 107 2.95 1.35 -10.09
C HIS A 107 1.82 1.65 -9.12
N SER A 108 0.83 2.44 -9.56
CA SER A 108 -0.23 2.89 -8.66
C SER A 108 -1.62 2.68 -9.23
N TYR A 109 -2.52 2.24 -8.37
CA TYR A 109 -3.89 1.91 -8.72
C TYR A 109 -4.80 2.03 -7.50
N VAL A 110 -6.10 2.14 -7.73
CA VAL A 110 -7.11 2.11 -6.67
C VAL A 110 -7.82 0.77 -6.71
N VAL A 111 -7.84 0.08 -5.58
CA VAL A 111 -8.64 -1.13 -5.38
C VAL A 111 -9.97 -0.77 -4.76
N ARG A 112 -11.01 -1.53 -5.12
CA ARG A 112 -12.36 -1.35 -4.62
C ARG A 112 -12.91 -2.67 -4.11
N TYR A 113 -13.26 -2.69 -2.82
CA TYR A 113 -13.94 -3.82 -2.17
C TYR A 113 -15.40 -3.48 -1.92
N GLY A 114 -16.29 -4.45 -2.12
CA GLY A 114 -17.71 -4.25 -1.90
C GLY A 114 -18.49 -5.57 -1.97
N ILE A 115 -19.74 -5.57 -1.51
CA ILE A 115 -20.59 -6.77 -1.49
C ILE A 115 -20.82 -7.34 -2.91
N SER A 116 -20.90 -6.46 -3.91
CA SER A 116 -21.10 -6.80 -5.33
C SER A 116 -19.82 -6.75 -6.15
N LEU A 117 -18.66 -6.57 -5.50
CA LEU A 117 -17.33 -6.44 -6.11
C LEU A 117 -16.38 -7.52 -5.56
N ASP A 118 -15.08 -7.24 -5.56
CA ASP A 118 -14.11 -8.04 -4.82
C ASP A 118 -14.43 -7.91 -3.31
N ARG A 119 -14.73 -9.03 -2.64
CA ARG A 119 -15.14 -8.98 -1.23
C ARG A 119 -13.98 -9.04 -0.26
N ASP A 120 -12.90 -9.62 -0.70
CA ASP A 120 -11.67 -9.86 0.05
C ASP A 120 -10.50 -9.98 -0.92
N LEU A 121 -9.31 -10.15 -0.39
CA LEU A 121 -8.14 -10.51 -1.18
C LEU A 121 -7.39 -11.62 -0.45
N GLY A 122 -7.16 -12.72 -1.18
CA GLY A 122 -6.46 -13.88 -0.67
C GLY A 122 -5.02 -13.58 -0.23
N PHE A 123 -4.42 -14.52 0.44
CA PHE A 123 -3.07 -14.45 0.96
C PHE A 123 -2.04 -14.26 -0.15
N HIS A 124 -1.20 -13.22 -0.06
CA HIS A 124 -0.24 -12.85 -1.10
C HIS A 124 0.93 -12.00 -0.57
N VAL A 125 1.85 -11.69 -1.47
CA VAL A 125 2.88 -10.66 -1.33
C VAL A 125 2.77 -9.68 -2.50
N ASP A 126 3.23 -8.46 -2.30
CA ASP A 126 3.28 -7.47 -3.35
C ASP A 126 4.55 -7.58 -4.20
N ASP A 127 4.44 -7.31 -5.49
CA ASP A 127 5.62 -7.12 -6.35
C ASP A 127 6.14 -5.69 -6.21
N SER A 128 6.57 -5.35 -5.00
CA SER A 128 7.13 -4.04 -4.66
C SER A 128 8.30 -4.18 -3.70
N PHE A 129 9.14 -3.16 -3.65
CA PHE A 129 10.10 -3.00 -2.57
C PHE A 129 9.40 -2.45 -1.32
N LEU A 130 8.63 -1.38 -1.48
CA LEU A 130 7.78 -0.80 -0.45
C LEU A 130 6.38 -0.58 -1.01
N THR A 131 5.36 -0.97 -0.27
CA THR A 131 3.96 -0.64 -0.56
C THR A 131 3.48 0.47 0.34
N ILE A 132 2.84 1.48 -0.27
CA ILE A 132 2.02 2.48 0.41
C ILE A 132 0.56 2.10 0.13
N ASN A 133 -0.20 1.80 1.19
CA ASN A 133 -1.61 1.44 1.11
C ASN A 133 -2.43 2.47 1.88
N LEU A 134 -3.16 3.34 1.18
CA LEU A 134 -3.91 4.46 1.75
C LEU A 134 -5.41 4.25 1.60
N CYS A 135 -6.14 4.22 2.70
CA CYS A 135 -7.60 4.15 2.70
C CYS A 135 -8.22 5.51 2.34
N LEU A 136 -9.14 5.52 1.37
CA LEU A 136 -9.69 6.76 0.80
C LEU A 136 -11.05 7.15 1.37
N ASN A 137 -11.78 6.22 2.03
CA ASN A 137 -13.12 6.49 2.53
C ASN A 137 -13.40 5.76 3.85
N ASP A 138 -14.49 6.14 4.47
CA ASP A 138 -15.14 5.46 5.59
C ASP A 138 -16.49 4.86 5.16
N GLY A 139 -17.25 4.32 6.10
CA GLY A 139 -18.62 3.83 5.87
C GLY A 139 -18.72 2.35 5.49
N PHE A 140 -17.66 1.60 5.64
CA PHE A 140 -17.60 0.14 5.44
C PHE A 140 -17.41 -0.60 6.78
N VAL A 141 -17.65 -1.92 6.77
CA VAL A 141 -17.44 -2.81 7.91
C VAL A 141 -16.69 -4.06 7.47
N GLY A 142 -15.68 -4.47 8.22
CA GLY A 142 -14.74 -5.52 7.87
C GLY A 142 -13.68 -5.03 6.91
N SER A 143 -13.13 -5.92 6.11
CA SER A 143 -12.09 -5.61 5.14
C SER A 143 -10.81 -5.10 5.80
N ASP A 144 -10.50 -5.61 7.01
CA ASP A 144 -9.25 -5.28 7.70
C ASP A 144 -8.07 -5.96 7.01
N LEU A 145 -6.88 -5.40 7.17
CA LEU A 145 -5.65 -5.92 6.56
C LEU A 145 -4.86 -6.72 7.58
N GLN A 146 -4.70 -8.01 7.33
CA GLN A 146 -3.94 -8.92 8.17
C GLN A 146 -2.56 -9.19 7.55
N PHE A 147 -1.50 -8.99 8.33
CA PHE A 147 -0.13 -9.32 7.97
C PHE A 147 0.35 -10.59 8.69
N GLU A 148 1.25 -11.35 8.04
CA GLU A 148 1.69 -12.67 8.46
C GLU A 148 3.23 -12.85 8.31
N GLY A 149 3.99 -11.76 8.45
CA GLY A 149 5.44 -11.73 8.39
C GLY A 149 6.04 -11.84 7.00
N GLN A 150 7.36 -11.61 6.92
CA GLN A 150 8.10 -11.62 5.65
C GLN A 150 8.67 -13.01 5.38
N ARG A 151 8.50 -13.51 4.16
CA ARG A 151 9.02 -14.80 3.72
C ARG A 151 9.66 -14.72 2.35
N CYS A 152 10.80 -15.34 2.21
CA CYS A 152 11.38 -15.65 0.90
C CYS A 152 10.64 -16.83 0.26
N THR A 153 10.91 -17.08 -1.00
CA THR A 153 10.25 -18.16 -1.76
C THR A 153 10.43 -19.54 -1.13
N THR A 154 11.58 -19.81 -0.51
CA THR A 154 11.85 -21.09 0.18
C THR A 154 10.96 -21.31 1.40
N HIS A 155 10.54 -20.22 2.06
CA HIS A 155 9.77 -20.27 3.31
C HIS A 155 8.33 -19.73 3.15
N ILE A 156 7.88 -19.51 1.92
CA ILE A 156 6.59 -18.83 1.66
C ILE A 156 5.39 -19.51 2.33
N ASP A 157 5.42 -20.82 2.44
CA ASP A 157 4.35 -21.66 3.01
C ASP A 157 4.52 -21.94 4.51
N THR A 158 5.57 -21.40 5.16
CA THR A 158 5.78 -21.62 6.59
C THR A 158 4.78 -20.84 7.44
N LEU A 159 4.39 -21.39 8.58
CA LEU A 159 3.47 -20.74 9.52
C LEU A 159 4.08 -19.46 10.09
N SER A 160 3.22 -18.52 10.42
CA SER A 160 3.59 -17.27 11.07
C SER A 160 3.57 -17.43 12.59
N GLY A 161 4.61 -16.90 13.25
CA GLY A 161 4.60 -16.73 14.69
C GLY A 161 3.60 -15.65 15.13
N GLU A 162 3.21 -15.67 16.40
CA GLU A 162 2.26 -14.67 16.94
C GLU A 162 2.80 -13.23 16.79
N HIS A 163 4.10 -13.02 16.99
CA HIS A 163 4.77 -11.72 16.86
C HIS A 163 4.82 -11.18 15.42
N GLU A 164 4.52 -12.01 14.42
CA GLU A 164 4.48 -11.65 13.01
C GLU A 164 3.06 -11.26 12.54
N ARG A 165 2.05 -11.57 13.36
CA ARG A 165 0.64 -11.32 13.03
C ARG A 165 0.24 -9.92 13.44
N VAL A 166 -0.11 -9.11 12.47
CA VAL A 166 -0.50 -7.71 12.68
C VAL A 166 -1.80 -7.43 11.95
N LEU A 167 -2.86 -7.09 12.70
CA LEU A 167 -4.14 -6.68 12.14
C LEU A 167 -4.24 -5.16 12.14
N ILE A 168 -4.44 -4.56 10.98
CA ILE A 168 -4.65 -3.12 10.83
C ILE A 168 -6.05 -2.84 10.32
N LYS A 169 -6.81 -2.10 11.15
CA LYS A 169 -8.12 -1.56 10.75
C LYS A 169 -7.93 -0.33 9.87
N HIS A 170 -8.61 -0.33 8.75
CA HIS A 170 -8.62 0.82 7.85
C HIS A 170 -9.54 1.94 8.34
N LYS A 171 -9.16 3.17 8.03
CA LYS A 171 -9.91 4.41 8.26
C LYS A 171 -9.52 5.39 7.17
N LYS A 172 -10.42 6.28 6.74
CA LYS A 172 -10.13 7.33 5.75
C LYS A 172 -8.86 8.12 6.13
N GLY A 173 -7.97 8.30 5.19
CA GLY A 173 -6.68 8.97 5.35
C GLY A 173 -5.60 8.13 6.04
N LYS A 174 -5.93 6.95 6.58
CA LYS A 174 -4.93 6.06 7.17
C LYS A 174 -4.06 5.43 6.09
N MET A 175 -2.77 5.61 6.27
CA MET A 175 -1.71 5.06 5.43
C MET A 175 -1.03 3.89 6.15
N ILE A 176 -0.80 2.81 5.42
CA ILE A 176 -0.04 1.64 5.88
C ILE A 176 1.16 1.51 4.96
N LEU A 177 2.34 1.33 5.56
CA LEU A 177 3.63 1.18 4.89
C LEU A 177 4.19 -0.18 5.25
N HIS A 178 4.58 -0.96 4.27
CA HIS A 178 5.20 -2.26 4.51
C HIS A 178 6.12 -2.67 3.36
N HIS A 179 7.10 -3.50 3.66
CA HIS A 179 7.90 -4.16 2.63
C HIS A 179 7.02 -5.05 1.75
N GLY A 180 7.19 -5.05 0.43
CA GLY A 180 6.35 -5.82 -0.48
C GLY A 180 6.31 -7.32 -0.19
N LYS A 181 7.37 -7.86 0.42
CA LYS A 181 7.44 -9.30 0.79
C LYS A 181 6.80 -9.64 2.14
N ASN A 182 6.14 -8.68 2.80
CA ASN A 182 5.22 -8.99 3.89
C ASN A 182 4.01 -9.71 3.33
N ARG A 183 3.79 -10.95 3.78
CA ARG A 183 2.62 -11.74 3.42
C ARG A 183 1.39 -11.13 4.09
N HIS A 184 0.34 -10.96 3.33
CA HIS A 184 -0.89 -10.36 3.86
C HIS A 184 -2.13 -10.79 3.08
N TYR A 185 -3.28 -10.54 3.68
CA TYR A 185 -4.58 -10.72 3.06
C TYR A 185 -5.56 -9.65 3.55
N VAL A 186 -6.65 -9.48 2.83
CA VAL A 186 -7.74 -8.57 3.19
C VAL A 186 -8.93 -9.41 3.63
N GLU A 187 -9.43 -9.17 4.85
CA GLU A 187 -10.64 -9.81 5.36
C GLU A 187 -11.87 -9.43 4.53
N THR A 188 -12.86 -10.32 4.54
CA THR A 188 -14.11 -10.11 3.80
C THR A 188 -14.84 -8.85 4.29
N ILE A 189 -15.17 -7.96 3.34
CA ILE A 189 -16.05 -6.82 3.60
C ILE A 189 -17.48 -7.29 3.88
N ARG A 190 -18.07 -6.75 4.95
CA ARG A 190 -19.41 -7.13 5.41
C ARG A 190 -20.48 -6.08 5.12
N LYS A 191 -20.08 -4.82 4.91
CA LYS A 191 -20.99 -3.71 4.62
C LYS A 191 -20.25 -2.58 3.92
N GLY A 192 -20.92 -1.87 3.02
CA GLY A 192 -20.42 -0.70 2.32
C GLY A 192 -19.41 -1.03 1.24
N GLU A 193 -18.66 -0.04 0.85
CA GLU A 193 -17.54 -0.15 -0.09
C GLU A 193 -16.30 0.50 0.50
N ARG A 194 -15.14 -0.08 0.22
CA ARG A 194 -13.83 0.45 0.60
C ARG A 194 -12.98 0.71 -0.63
N PHE A 195 -12.41 1.89 -0.70
CA PHE A 195 -11.44 2.29 -1.71
C PHE A 195 -10.06 2.48 -1.09
N ASN A 196 -9.05 1.88 -1.67
CA ASN A 196 -7.67 2.09 -1.26
C ASN A 196 -6.79 2.45 -2.44
N LEU A 197 -6.00 3.52 -2.29
CA LEU A 197 -4.89 3.81 -3.18
C LEU A 197 -3.71 2.91 -2.79
N ILE A 198 -3.24 2.13 -3.74
CA ILE A 198 -2.05 1.29 -3.62
C ILE A 198 -0.95 1.92 -4.48
N ILE A 199 0.23 2.11 -3.89
CA ILE A 199 1.42 2.57 -4.60
C ILE A 199 2.53 1.55 -4.35
N TRP A 200 2.87 0.78 -5.36
CA TRP A 200 4.02 -0.11 -5.35
C TRP A 200 5.26 0.69 -5.76
N CYS A 201 6.12 0.90 -4.80
CA CYS A 201 7.40 1.57 -5.00
C CYS A 201 8.47 0.52 -5.34
N GLN A 202 9.12 0.68 -6.48
CA GLN A 202 10.09 -0.29 -7.01
C GLN A 202 11.52 0.19 -6.79
N ASN A 203 12.39 -0.76 -6.44
CA ASN A 203 13.85 -0.62 -6.49
C ASN A 203 14.42 -1.77 -7.32
N LYS A 204 15.03 -1.47 -8.45
CA LYS A 204 15.54 -2.47 -9.40
C LYS A 204 16.62 -3.34 -8.81
N SER A 205 17.50 -2.76 -7.98
CA SER A 205 18.59 -3.51 -7.34
C SER A 205 18.06 -4.53 -6.33
N GLU A 206 17.13 -4.11 -5.47
CA GLU A 206 16.48 -5.00 -4.50
C GLU A 206 15.69 -6.12 -5.20
N ARG A 207 14.99 -5.76 -6.28
CA ARG A 207 14.25 -6.74 -7.09
C ARG A 207 15.18 -7.78 -7.73
N ALA A 208 16.32 -7.35 -8.26
CA ALA A 208 17.34 -8.26 -8.82
C ALA A 208 17.89 -9.20 -7.74
N GLN A 209 18.24 -8.67 -6.57
CA GLN A 209 18.73 -9.47 -5.44
C GLN A 209 17.70 -10.50 -4.97
N TRP A 210 16.41 -10.13 -4.97
CA TRP A 210 15.34 -11.05 -4.63
C TRP A 210 15.26 -12.23 -5.61
N PHE A 211 15.36 -11.97 -6.93
CA PHE A 211 15.38 -13.01 -7.94
C PHE A 211 16.63 -13.90 -7.84
N ASP A 212 17.79 -13.33 -7.55
CA ASP A 212 19.04 -14.08 -7.38
C ASP A 212 18.99 -14.95 -6.12
N ALA A 213 18.47 -14.45 -5.00
CA ALA A 213 18.25 -15.24 -3.79
C ALA A 213 17.29 -16.41 -4.04
N THR A 214 16.25 -16.19 -4.84
CA THR A 214 15.31 -17.25 -5.25
C THR A 214 16.00 -18.34 -6.05
N LYS A 215 16.83 -17.98 -7.03
CA LYS A 215 17.58 -18.95 -7.87
C LYS A 215 18.58 -19.75 -7.05
N ASN A 216 19.24 -19.11 -6.10
CA ASN A 216 20.31 -19.73 -5.29
C ASN A 216 19.78 -20.40 -4.02
N GLN A 217 18.47 -20.40 -3.78
CA GLN A 217 17.81 -20.96 -2.59
C GLN A 217 18.41 -20.43 -1.26
N LYS A 218 18.97 -19.23 -1.29
CA LYS A 218 19.49 -18.58 -0.08
C LYS A 218 18.37 -17.82 0.61
N CYS A 219 18.27 -18.01 1.93
CA CYS A 219 17.40 -17.20 2.75
C CYS A 219 17.99 -15.80 2.90
N PRO A 220 17.34 -14.74 2.41
CA PRO A 220 17.82 -13.38 2.58
C PRO A 220 17.59 -12.87 4.00
N ASP A 221 18.37 -11.87 4.42
CA ASP A 221 18.33 -11.30 5.78
C ASP A 221 16.97 -10.68 6.16
N TRP A 222 16.17 -10.30 5.18
CA TRP A 222 14.83 -9.76 5.43
C TRP A 222 13.76 -10.85 5.67
N CYS A 223 14.05 -12.13 5.44
CA CYS A 223 13.12 -13.21 5.71
C CYS A 223 13.00 -13.43 7.22
N SER A 224 11.82 -13.26 7.78
CA SER A 224 11.59 -13.38 9.23
C SER A 224 11.39 -14.82 9.72
N TYR A 225 11.61 -15.82 8.87
CA TYR A 225 11.54 -17.23 9.28
C TYR A 225 12.66 -17.56 10.27
N THR A 226 12.26 -18.02 11.43
CA THR A 226 13.15 -18.63 12.43
C THR A 226 12.81 -20.11 12.51
N SER A 227 13.81 -20.96 12.22
CA SER A 227 13.68 -22.41 12.31
C SER A 227 13.52 -22.88 13.76
#